data_f7a18a9a4cf77231c81f548971c571c7
#
_entry.id   f7a18a9a4cf77231c81f548971c571c7
#
_cell.length_a   1.000
_cell.length_b   1.000
_cell.length_c   1.000
_cell.angle_alpha   90.00
_cell.angle_beta   90.00
_cell.angle_gamma   90.00
#
_symmetry.space_group_name_H-M   'P 1'
#
loop_
_entity.id
_entity.type
_entity.pdbx_description
1 polymer ?
#
loop_
_entity_poly.entity_id
_entity_poly.type
_entity_poly.pdbx_seq_one_letter_code
_entity_poly.pdbx_strand_id
1 'polypeptide(L)'
;MDKIYIVQDVDLTIVDSSAMWFKYLENIAHKKYFQMYYLEPDGDKINYDLSVYYPELTKQECFSFWKNPRLYDNAEPIIGSVDVLTNLDERFHVTFASMAKPEHYLSKYNFIKKYFGDKMKCSWSFVSTHEKGQSLKADLVVDDRVNFHNQFDNTVLKVLMKTPYAQDEELNHKPDLHTYHWSEINEFISDMLK
;
A
#
# COMPACT_ATOMS: atom_id res chain seq x y z
N MET A 1 -13.98 -25.07 -7.54
CA MET A 1 -14.37 -23.65 -7.35
C MET A 1 -13.33 -22.79 -8.02
N ASP A 2 -13.76 -21.77 -8.73
CA ASP A 2 -12.82 -20.82 -9.29
C ASP A 2 -12.16 -19.99 -8.16
N LYS A 3 -10.87 -19.66 -8.32
CA LYS A 3 -10.15 -18.88 -7.33
C LYS A 3 -10.57 -17.41 -7.42
N ILE A 4 -10.65 -16.76 -6.27
CA ILE A 4 -10.84 -15.32 -6.11
C ILE A 4 -9.47 -14.65 -6.07
N TYR A 5 -9.23 -13.72 -6.97
CA TYR A 5 -7.95 -13.02 -7.12
C TYR A 5 -7.99 -11.64 -6.47
N ILE A 6 -7.12 -11.43 -5.50
CA ILE A 6 -6.93 -10.14 -4.84
C ILE A 6 -5.62 -9.52 -5.33
N VAL A 7 -5.69 -8.32 -5.87
CA VAL A 7 -4.52 -7.46 -6.12
C VAL A 7 -4.37 -6.52 -4.93
N GLN A 8 -3.30 -6.73 -4.17
CA GLN A 8 -2.99 -6.02 -2.93
C GLN A 8 -1.77 -5.11 -3.12
N ASP A 9 -1.94 -3.80 -2.95
CA ASP A 9 -0.81 -2.90 -2.87
C ASP A 9 -0.02 -3.08 -1.56
N VAL A 10 1.18 -2.53 -1.48
CA VAL A 10 2.09 -2.67 -0.35
C VAL A 10 2.23 -1.36 0.42
N ASP A 11 2.70 -0.30 -0.25
CA ASP A 11 2.97 0.98 0.39
C ASP A 11 1.66 1.68 0.76
N LEU A 12 1.56 2.18 1.98
CA LEU A 12 0.37 2.85 2.53
C LEU A 12 -0.89 1.97 2.66
N THR A 13 -0.80 0.69 2.28
CA THR A 13 -1.89 -0.28 2.44
C THR A 13 -1.57 -1.34 3.49
N ILE A 14 -0.38 -1.94 3.44
CA ILE A 14 0.08 -2.93 4.43
C ILE A 14 1.33 -2.49 5.18
N VAL A 15 2.02 -1.44 4.73
CA VAL A 15 3.14 -0.80 5.42
C VAL A 15 3.03 0.72 5.32
N ASP A 16 3.24 1.43 6.43
CA ASP A 16 3.28 2.90 6.42
C ASP A 16 4.67 3.40 5.96
N SER A 17 4.89 3.34 4.65
CA SER A 17 6.14 3.82 4.04
C SER A 17 6.29 5.34 4.12
N SER A 18 5.21 6.08 4.33
CA SER A 18 5.27 7.53 4.50
C SER A 18 5.88 7.93 5.84
N ALA A 19 5.44 7.30 6.93
CA ALA A 19 6.06 7.51 8.24
C ALA A 19 7.56 7.17 8.23
N MET A 20 7.93 6.10 7.49
CA MET A 20 9.34 5.74 7.30
C MET A 20 10.10 6.82 6.54
N TRP A 21 9.52 7.37 5.47
CA TRP A 21 10.13 8.43 4.68
C TRP A 21 10.24 9.74 5.45
N PHE A 22 9.21 10.14 6.20
CA PHE A 22 9.27 11.29 7.11
C PHE A 22 10.40 11.15 8.10
N LYS A 23 10.48 10.02 8.80
CA LYS A 23 11.55 9.77 9.77
C LYS A 23 12.95 9.86 9.14
N TYR A 24 13.09 9.40 7.92
CA TYR A 24 14.33 9.54 7.16
C TYR A 24 14.65 11.01 6.89
N LEU A 25 13.68 11.78 6.36
CA LEU A 25 13.85 13.21 6.02
C LEU A 25 14.18 14.04 7.27
N GLU A 26 13.49 13.81 8.39
CA GLU A 26 13.80 14.47 9.66
C GLU A 26 15.22 14.21 10.13
N ASN A 27 15.70 12.98 9.97
CA ASN A 27 17.05 12.60 10.38
C ASN A 27 18.13 13.32 9.54
N ILE A 28 17.98 13.40 8.23
CA ILE A 28 18.96 14.05 7.36
C ILE A 28 18.88 15.58 7.39
N ALA A 29 17.68 16.14 7.60
CA ALA A 29 17.46 17.59 7.73
C ALA A 29 17.80 18.11 9.14
N HIS A 30 17.99 17.22 10.11
CA HIS A 30 18.09 17.56 11.54
C HIS A 30 16.93 18.43 12.06
N LYS A 31 15.74 18.24 11.48
CA LYS A 31 14.54 19.04 11.70
C LYS A 31 13.32 18.16 11.83
N LYS A 32 12.51 18.38 12.87
CA LYS A 32 11.24 17.68 13.06
C LYS A 32 10.08 18.50 12.54
N TYR A 33 9.27 17.92 11.68
CA TYR A 33 7.99 18.46 11.24
C TYR A 33 6.86 17.87 12.11
N PHE A 34 6.70 18.38 13.30
CA PHE A 34 5.80 17.85 14.34
C PHE A 34 4.32 17.77 13.91
N GLN A 35 3.89 18.66 13.02
CA GLN A 35 2.49 18.74 12.57
C GLN A 35 2.06 17.58 11.67
N MET A 36 2.98 16.84 11.08
CA MET A 36 2.66 15.83 10.07
C MET A 36 2.34 14.45 10.66
N TYR A 37 2.73 14.19 11.92
CA TYR A 37 2.39 12.93 12.62
C TYR A 37 0.95 12.89 13.16
N TYR A 38 0.25 14.02 13.15
CA TYR A 38 -1.09 14.17 13.72
C TYR A 38 -2.13 14.63 12.70
N LEU A 39 -1.87 14.36 11.40
CA LEU A 39 -2.87 14.67 10.38
C LEU A 39 -4.07 13.74 10.61
N GLU A 40 -5.18 14.38 10.98
CA GLU A 40 -6.46 13.67 11.00
C GLU A 40 -6.71 13.10 9.59
N PRO A 41 -7.19 11.85 9.52
CA PRO A 41 -7.43 11.20 8.24
C PRO A 41 -8.32 11.99 7.28
N ASP A 42 -9.28 12.74 7.80
CA ASP A 42 -10.20 13.59 7.04
C ASP A 42 -9.81 15.09 7.10
N GLY A 43 -8.62 15.41 7.63
CA GLY A 43 -8.06 16.77 7.72
C GLY A 43 -7.43 17.25 6.40
N ASP A 44 -6.64 18.33 6.51
CA ASP A 44 -5.91 18.89 5.36
C ASP A 44 -4.99 17.84 4.74
N LYS A 45 -5.07 17.70 3.42
CA LYS A 45 -4.25 16.76 2.69
C LYS A 45 -2.84 17.30 2.50
N ILE A 46 -1.85 16.43 2.70
CA ILE A 46 -0.45 16.73 2.44
C ILE A 46 -0.04 16.33 1.01
N ASN A 47 1.06 16.90 0.56
CA ASN A 47 1.62 16.53 -0.73
C ASN A 47 2.22 15.11 -0.65
N TYR A 48 1.98 14.32 -1.69
CA TYR A 48 2.57 12.98 -1.81
C TYR A 48 4.10 13.04 -1.92
N ASP A 49 4.64 14.06 -2.59
CA ASP A 49 6.07 14.36 -2.62
C ASP A 49 6.49 15.08 -1.33
N LEU A 50 6.93 14.33 -0.34
CA LEU A 50 7.35 14.87 0.96
C LEU A 50 8.58 15.78 0.88
N SER A 51 9.32 15.78 -0.23
CA SER A 51 10.49 16.66 -0.40
C SER A 51 10.14 18.14 -0.38
N VAL A 52 8.89 18.50 -0.71
CA VAL A 52 8.42 19.88 -0.69
C VAL A 52 8.44 20.52 0.70
N TYR A 53 8.42 19.69 1.75
CA TYR A 53 8.44 20.16 3.15
C TYR A 53 9.87 20.35 3.71
N TYR A 54 10.89 19.97 2.92
CA TYR A 54 12.30 20.03 3.30
C TYR A 54 13.11 20.80 2.26
N PRO A 55 12.85 22.11 2.10
CA PRO A 55 13.48 22.95 1.06
C PRO A 55 15.00 23.09 1.24
N GLU A 56 15.51 22.78 2.44
CA GLU A 56 16.95 22.74 2.74
C GLU A 56 17.67 21.53 2.16
N LEU A 57 16.93 20.47 1.76
CA LEU A 57 17.47 19.25 1.16
C LEU A 57 17.32 19.30 -0.37
N THR A 58 18.27 18.71 -1.05
CA THR A 58 18.13 18.45 -2.49
C THR A 58 17.12 17.31 -2.74
N LYS A 59 16.45 17.34 -3.90
CA LYS A 59 15.60 16.20 -4.30
C LYS A 59 16.33 14.87 -4.26
N GLN A 60 17.60 14.85 -4.65
CA GLN A 60 18.42 13.63 -4.62
C GLN A 60 18.57 13.08 -3.20
N GLU A 61 18.84 13.93 -2.22
CA GLU A 61 18.88 13.53 -0.80
C GLU A 61 17.53 13.00 -0.33
N CYS A 62 16.45 13.71 -0.61
CA CYS A 62 15.11 13.28 -0.20
C CYS A 62 14.74 11.91 -0.81
N PHE A 63 15.01 11.69 -2.08
CA PHE A 63 14.64 10.47 -2.79
C PHE A 63 15.68 9.32 -2.65
N SER A 64 16.82 9.57 -1.98
CA SER A 64 17.77 8.49 -1.67
C SER A 64 17.22 7.47 -0.70
N PHE A 65 16.18 7.83 0.09
CA PHE A 65 15.38 6.91 0.87
C PHE A 65 14.94 5.68 0.05
N TRP A 66 14.40 5.92 -1.15
CA TRP A 66 13.90 4.87 -2.04
C TRP A 66 15.01 4.08 -2.77
N LYS A 67 16.28 4.39 -2.49
CA LYS A 67 17.45 3.64 -2.98
C LYS A 67 18.08 2.77 -1.89
N ASN A 68 17.54 2.80 -0.68
CA ASN A 68 18.05 2.00 0.42
C ASN A 68 17.75 0.51 0.20
N PRO A 69 18.77 -0.36 0.06
CA PRO A 69 18.54 -1.79 -0.18
C PRO A 69 17.89 -2.51 1.00
N ARG A 70 17.88 -1.89 2.17
CA ARG A 70 17.29 -2.43 3.41
C ARG A 70 16.04 -1.68 3.86
N LEU A 71 15.34 -1.04 2.92
CA LEU A 71 14.26 -0.11 3.21
C LEU A 71 13.14 -0.73 4.07
N TYR A 72 12.79 -1.98 3.83
CA TYR A 72 11.71 -2.69 4.52
C TYR A 72 12.18 -3.66 5.63
N ASP A 73 13.50 -3.79 5.88
CA ASP A 73 14.02 -4.78 6.85
C ASP A 73 13.46 -4.60 8.26
N ASN A 74 13.23 -3.35 8.68
CA ASN A 74 12.69 -2.99 9.99
C ASN A 74 11.28 -2.39 9.90
N ALA A 75 10.62 -2.54 8.77
CA ALA A 75 9.24 -2.08 8.62
C ALA A 75 8.29 -3.00 9.39
N GLU A 76 7.23 -2.40 9.94
CA GLU A 76 6.15 -3.12 10.61
C GLU A 76 4.87 -3.01 9.74
N PRO A 77 4.06 -4.08 9.69
CA PRO A 77 2.81 -4.03 8.95
C PRO A 77 1.77 -3.14 9.63
N ILE A 78 0.90 -2.54 8.85
CA ILE A 78 -0.27 -1.80 9.33
C ILE A 78 -1.18 -2.75 10.12
N ILE A 79 -1.66 -2.26 11.27
CA ILE A 79 -2.50 -3.02 12.22
C ILE A 79 -3.69 -3.64 11.50
N GLY A 80 -3.91 -4.93 11.74
CA GLY A 80 -5.00 -5.71 11.17
C GLY A 80 -4.71 -6.31 9.79
N SER A 81 -3.75 -5.78 9.02
CA SER A 81 -3.45 -6.28 7.68
C SER A 81 -2.97 -7.74 7.69
N VAL A 82 -2.11 -8.08 8.66
CA VAL A 82 -1.60 -9.46 8.80
C VAL A 82 -2.73 -10.42 9.10
N ASP A 83 -3.57 -10.09 10.10
CA ASP A 83 -4.66 -10.97 10.52
C ASP A 83 -5.64 -11.23 9.38
N VAL A 84 -6.02 -10.19 8.63
CA VAL A 84 -6.96 -10.35 7.51
C VAL A 84 -6.36 -11.18 6.40
N LEU A 85 -5.17 -10.83 5.89
CA LEU A 85 -4.59 -11.51 4.74
C LEU A 85 -4.14 -12.94 5.03
N THR A 86 -3.65 -13.23 6.24
CA THR A 86 -3.21 -14.59 6.59
C THR A 86 -4.37 -15.54 6.92
N ASN A 87 -5.56 -15.01 7.22
CA ASN A 87 -6.76 -15.81 7.44
C ASN A 87 -7.56 -16.12 6.18
N LEU A 88 -7.21 -15.53 5.02
CA LEU A 88 -7.79 -15.91 3.74
C LEU A 88 -7.56 -17.40 3.46
N ASP A 89 -8.61 -18.11 3.11
CA ASP A 89 -8.56 -19.54 2.84
C ASP A 89 -8.05 -19.87 1.41
N GLU A 90 -7.95 -21.14 1.10
CA GLU A 90 -7.39 -21.64 -0.16
C GLU A 90 -8.16 -21.23 -1.44
N ARG A 91 -9.38 -20.69 -1.30
CA ARG A 91 -10.16 -20.13 -2.42
C ARG A 91 -9.53 -18.86 -2.99
N PHE A 92 -8.69 -18.18 -2.23
CA PHE A 92 -8.06 -16.94 -2.64
C PHE A 92 -6.69 -17.15 -3.30
N HIS A 93 -6.32 -16.19 -4.12
CA HIS A 93 -4.95 -15.92 -4.53
C HIS A 93 -4.65 -14.44 -4.34
N VAL A 94 -3.62 -14.11 -3.58
CA VAL A 94 -3.22 -12.71 -3.33
C VAL A 94 -1.96 -12.39 -4.14
N THR A 95 -2.08 -11.42 -5.04
CA THR A 95 -0.93 -10.83 -5.71
C THR A 95 -0.57 -9.52 -5.02
N PHE A 96 0.54 -9.50 -4.28
CA PHE A 96 1.12 -8.25 -3.80
C PHE A 96 1.73 -7.51 -4.99
N ALA A 97 1.13 -6.38 -5.38
CA ALA A 97 1.49 -5.63 -6.58
C ALA A 97 1.90 -4.21 -6.19
N SER A 98 3.18 -3.93 -6.23
CA SER A 98 3.70 -2.62 -5.84
C SER A 98 4.96 -2.29 -6.61
N MET A 99 5.18 -1.00 -6.89
CA MET A 99 6.45 -0.61 -7.48
C MET A 99 7.60 -0.86 -6.49
N ALA A 100 8.61 -1.57 -6.95
CA ALA A 100 9.85 -1.77 -6.21
C ALA A 100 11.04 -1.46 -7.13
N LYS A 101 11.90 -0.55 -6.69
CA LYS A 101 13.17 -0.32 -7.39
C LYS A 101 14.09 -1.52 -7.19
N PRO A 102 15.00 -1.82 -8.15
CA PRO A 102 15.91 -2.95 -8.05
C PRO A 102 16.67 -2.99 -6.72
N GLU A 103 17.04 -1.81 -6.18
CA GLU A 103 17.84 -1.68 -4.97
C GLU A 103 17.13 -2.28 -3.75
N HIS A 104 15.82 -2.05 -3.59
CA HIS A 104 15.07 -2.53 -2.41
C HIS A 104 14.06 -3.64 -2.71
N TYR A 105 14.07 -4.19 -3.93
CA TYR A 105 13.15 -5.28 -4.31
C TYR A 105 13.19 -6.44 -3.33
N LEU A 106 14.40 -6.91 -3.01
CA LEU A 106 14.58 -8.05 -2.11
C LEU A 106 14.11 -7.75 -0.67
N SER A 107 14.38 -6.53 -0.17
CA SER A 107 13.93 -6.11 1.15
C SER A 107 12.39 -6.07 1.22
N LYS A 108 11.72 -5.52 0.20
CA LYS A 108 10.25 -5.51 0.10
C LYS A 108 9.68 -6.94 0.00
N TYR A 109 10.25 -7.78 -0.84
CA TYR A 109 9.86 -9.20 -0.93
C TYR A 109 9.99 -9.94 0.41
N ASN A 110 11.11 -9.75 1.10
CA ASN A 110 11.36 -10.39 2.40
C ASN A 110 10.38 -9.89 3.49
N PHE A 111 10.01 -8.61 3.46
CA PHE A 111 8.96 -8.07 4.32
C PHE A 111 7.62 -8.79 4.08
N ILE A 112 7.19 -8.86 2.83
CA ILE A 112 5.94 -9.56 2.45
C ILE A 112 6.00 -11.03 2.88
N LYS A 113 7.08 -11.72 2.57
CA LYS A 113 7.26 -13.12 2.93
C LYS A 113 7.19 -13.34 4.44
N LYS A 114 7.94 -12.55 5.22
CA LYS A 114 8.04 -12.66 6.69
C LYS A 114 6.69 -12.48 7.39
N TYR A 115 5.94 -11.45 7.00
CA TYR A 115 4.72 -11.09 7.71
C TYR A 115 3.47 -11.78 7.17
N PHE A 116 3.45 -12.07 5.89
CA PHE A 116 2.29 -12.61 5.19
C PHE A 116 2.58 -13.99 4.59
N GLY A 117 3.50 -14.08 3.63
CA GLY A 117 3.69 -15.22 2.76
C GLY A 117 3.87 -16.55 3.48
N ASP A 118 4.72 -16.58 4.50
CA ASP A 118 4.98 -17.82 5.27
C ASP A 118 3.81 -18.22 6.20
N LYS A 119 2.78 -17.37 6.34
CA LYS A 119 1.63 -17.55 7.24
C LYS A 119 0.30 -17.73 6.50
N MET A 120 0.25 -17.34 5.22
CA MET A 120 -0.98 -17.41 4.41
C MET A 120 -1.40 -18.85 4.14
N LYS A 121 -2.71 -19.10 4.25
CA LYS A 121 -3.34 -20.38 3.86
C LYS A 121 -3.63 -20.43 2.35
N CYS A 122 -3.80 -19.27 1.73
CA CYS A 122 -4.01 -19.14 0.30
C CYS A 122 -2.67 -19.03 -0.46
N SER A 123 -2.74 -19.20 -1.78
CA SER A 123 -1.57 -18.96 -2.64
C SER A 123 -1.29 -17.46 -2.79
N TRP A 124 -0.03 -17.08 -2.92
CA TRP A 124 0.36 -15.69 -3.11
C TRP A 124 1.52 -15.52 -4.10
N SER A 125 1.67 -14.31 -4.61
CA SER A 125 2.77 -13.88 -5.46
C SER A 125 3.15 -12.42 -5.18
N PHE A 126 4.36 -12.00 -5.60
CA PHE A 126 4.78 -10.60 -5.57
C PHE A 126 5.20 -10.15 -6.97
N VAL A 127 4.65 -9.04 -7.42
CA VAL A 127 4.92 -8.44 -8.73
C VAL A 127 5.28 -6.97 -8.57
N SER A 128 6.42 -6.57 -9.16
CA SER A 128 6.77 -5.16 -9.26
C SER A 128 6.25 -4.59 -10.58
N THR A 129 5.19 -3.78 -10.49
CA THR A 129 4.56 -3.20 -11.70
C THR A 129 3.84 -1.90 -11.39
N HIS A 130 3.75 -1.02 -12.40
CA HIS A 130 2.86 0.15 -12.45
C HIS A 130 1.57 -0.14 -13.25
N GLU A 131 1.52 -1.24 -14.00
CA GLU A 131 0.42 -1.57 -14.89
C GLU A 131 -0.42 -2.71 -14.27
N LYS A 132 -0.99 -2.45 -13.08
CA LYS A 132 -1.71 -3.47 -12.32
C LYS A 132 -2.92 -4.00 -13.08
N GLY A 133 -3.76 -3.12 -13.59
CA GLY A 133 -5.01 -3.50 -14.26
C GLY A 133 -4.82 -4.19 -15.61
N GLN A 134 -3.70 -3.94 -16.30
CA GLN A 134 -3.41 -4.57 -17.59
C GLN A 134 -2.72 -5.94 -17.45
N SER A 135 -1.98 -6.12 -16.35
CA SER A 135 -1.07 -7.25 -16.18
C SER A 135 -1.60 -8.32 -15.22
N LEU A 136 -2.57 -7.98 -14.38
CA LEU A 136 -2.99 -8.82 -13.27
C LEU A 136 -4.47 -9.15 -13.35
N LYS A 137 -4.81 -10.43 -13.12
CA LYS A 137 -6.18 -10.84 -12.89
C LYS A 137 -6.61 -10.40 -11.49
N ALA A 138 -7.78 -9.75 -11.39
CA ALA A 138 -8.35 -9.30 -10.13
C ALA A 138 -9.87 -9.47 -10.10
N ASP A 139 -10.40 -9.95 -8.98
CA ASP A 139 -11.80 -9.86 -8.58
C ASP A 139 -11.96 -8.75 -7.53
N LEU A 140 -10.89 -8.46 -6.78
CA LEU A 140 -10.80 -7.40 -5.79
C LEU A 140 -9.43 -6.71 -5.89
N VAL A 141 -9.42 -5.37 -5.84
CA VAL A 141 -8.21 -4.57 -5.68
C VAL A 141 -8.26 -3.79 -4.38
N VAL A 142 -7.15 -3.80 -3.63
CA VAL A 142 -6.93 -3.00 -2.41
C VAL A 142 -5.70 -2.13 -2.65
N ASP A 143 -5.91 -0.82 -2.76
CA ASP A 143 -4.86 0.15 -3.09
C ASP A 143 -5.17 1.50 -2.45
N ASP A 144 -4.16 2.34 -2.20
CA ASP A 144 -4.35 3.69 -1.68
C ASP A 144 -4.45 4.76 -2.78
N ARG A 145 -4.12 4.40 -4.02
CA ARG A 145 -4.03 5.33 -5.13
C ARG A 145 -5.16 5.18 -6.14
N VAL A 146 -5.81 6.30 -6.41
CA VAL A 146 -6.91 6.42 -7.38
C VAL A 146 -6.49 5.98 -8.79
N ASN A 147 -5.29 6.37 -9.24
CA ASN A 147 -4.81 6.03 -10.58
C ASN A 147 -4.66 4.51 -10.80
N PHE A 148 -4.39 3.72 -9.76
CA PHE A 148 -4.36 2.27 -9.87
C PHE A 148 -5.76 1.67 -9.90
N HIS A 149 -6.70 2.22 -9.11
CA HIS A 149 -8.11 1.82 -9.20
C HIS A 149 -8.70 2.06 -10.59
N ASN A 150 -8.31 3.17 -11.24
CA ASN A 150 -8.76 3.52 -12.58
C ASN A 150 -8.25 2.59 -13.68
N GLN A 151 -7.25 1.74 -13.39
CA GLN A 151 -6.76 0.74 -14.33
C GLN A 151 -7.64 -0.52 -14.41
N PHE A 152 -8.55 -0.72 -13.45
CA PHE A 152 -9.41 -1.90 -13.39
C PHE A 152 -10.82 -1.61 -13.88
N ASP A 153 -11.43 -2.60 -14.54
CA ASP A 153 -12.82 -2.55 -14.98
C ASP A 153 -13.80 -2.39 -13.80
N ASN A 154 -15.05 -2.01 -14.14
CA ASN A 154 -16.12 -1.86 -13.16
C ASN A 154 -16.60 -3.17 -12.55
N THR A 155 -16.23 -4.30 -13.13
CA THR A 155 -16.54 -5.64 -12.62
C THR A 155 -15.62 -6.05 -11.48
N VAL A 156 -14.47 -5.37 -11.33
CA VAL A 156 -13.53 -5.60 -10.24
C VAL A 156 -13.94 -4.77 -9.03
N LEU A 157 -14.12 -5.42 -7.88
CA LEU A 157 -14.40 -4.73 -6.62
C LEU A 157 -13.19 -3.89 -6.18
N LYS A 158 -13.47 -2.71 -5.62
CA LYS A 158 -12.44 -1.70 -5.33
C LYS A 158 -12.51 -1.26 -3.87
N VAL A 159 -11.44 -1.55 -3.14
CA VAL A 159 -11.21 -1.03 -1.80
C VAL A 159 -10.14 0.05 -1.87
N LEU A 160 -10.54 1.31 -1.74
CA LEU A 160 -9.61 2.44 -1.66
C LEU A 160 -9.21 2.67 -0.20
N MET A 161 -7.94 2.48 0.09
CA MET A 161 -7.39 2.85 1.40
C MET A 161 -7.31 4.37 1.52
N LYS A 162 -7.88 4.91 2.58
CA LYS A 162 -7.75 6.33 2.88
C LYS A 162 -6.32 6.64 3.32
N THR A 163 -5.78 7.75 2.83
CA THR A 163 -4.45 8.25 3.18
C THR A 163 -4.50 9.74 3.48
N PRO A 164 -3.52 10.30 4.22
CA PRO A 164 -3.43 11.73 4.44
C PRO A 164 -3.00 12.52 3.19
N TYR A 165 -2.69 11.84 2.08
CA TYR A 165 -2.20 12.48 0.86
C TYR A 165 -3.33 12.93 -0.05
N ALA A 166 -3.09 14.07 -0.74
CA ALA A 166 -3.92 14.45 -1.88
C ALA A 166 -3.75 13.42 -3.01
N GLN A 167 -4.86 13.03 -3.63
CA GLN A 167 -4.85 12.23 -4.84
C GLN A 167 -4.66 13.14 -6.05
N ASP A 168 -3.86 12.66 -7.02
CA ASP A 168 -3.56 13.43 -8.24
C ASP A 168 -4.67 13.30 -9.29
N GLU A 169 -5.57 12.32 -9.14
CA GLU A 169 -6.61 11.98 -10.09
C GLU A 169 -7.98 11.84 -9.40
N GLU A 170 -9.04 12.00 -10.17
CA GLU A 170 -10.38 11.66 -9.76
C GLU A 170 -10.68 10.17 -10.08
N LEU A 171 -11.49 9.54 -9.26
CA LEU A 171 -11.98 8.18 -9.50
C LEU A 171 -12.93 8.17 -10.70
N ASN A 172 -12.70 7.27 -11.66
CA ASN A 172 -13.64 7.00 -12.74
C ASN A 172 -14.97 6.44 -12.19
N HIS A 173 -14.91 5.70 -11.09
CA HIS A 173 -16.07 5.11 -10.42
C HIS A 173 -15.87 5.12 -8.92
N LYS A 174 -16.96 5.31 -8.17
CA LYS A 174 -16.93 5.23 -6.71
C LYS A 174 -16.39 3.87 -6.26
N PRO A 175 -15.45 3.81 -5.30
CA PRO A 175 -14.97 2.55 -4.76
C PRO A 175 -16.11 1.85 -3.98
N ASP A 176 -16.09 0.52 -3.94
CA ASP A 176 -17.05 -0.28 -3.17
C ASP A 176 -16.85 -0.09 -1.67
N LEU A 177 -15.61 0.11 -1.24
CA LEU A 177 -15.24 0.47 0.12
C LEU A 177 -14.14 1.55 0.12
N HIS A 178 -14.29 2.55 1.01
CA HIS A 178 -13.28 3.60 1.23
C HIS A 178 -13.00 3.73 2.73
N THR A 179 -11.85 3.20 3.19
CA THR A 179 -11.60 2.97 4.62
C THR A 179 -10.14 3.19 5.03
N TYR A 180 -9.91 3.37 6.34
CA TYR A 180 -8.60 3.28 7.00
C TYR A 180 -8.38 1.93 7.69
N HIS A 181 -9.44 1.14 7.88
CA HIS A 181 -9.45 0.04 8.83
C HIS A 181 -9.50 -1.32 8.14
N TRP A 182 -8.51 -2.14 8.43
CA TRP A 182 -8.47 -3.53 7.97
C TRP A 182 -9.62 -4.39 8.47
N SER A 183 -10.25 -4.03 9.61
CA SER A 183 -11.47 -4.68 10.09
C SER A 183 -12.63 -4.55 9.10
N GLU A 184 -12.82 -3.36 8.51
CA GLU A 184 -13.86 -3.13 7.50
C GLU A 184 -13.57 -3.89 6.20
N ILE A 185 -12.28 -4.02 5.82
CA ILE A 185 -11.88 -4.84 4.67
C ILE A 185 -12.18 -6.31 4.93
N ASN A 186 -11.95 -6.80 6.16
CA ASN A 186 -12.31 -8.17 6.55
C ASN A 186 -13.81 -8.46 6.43
N GLU A 187 -14.64 -7.54 6.90
CA GLU A 187 -16.10 -7.62 6.77
C GLU A 187 -16.51 -7.63 5.29
N PHE A 188 -15.95 -6.71 4.49
CA PHE A 188 -16.21 -6.62 3.06
C PHE A 188 -15.87 -7.91 2.31
N ILE A 189 -14.68 -8.50 2.56
CA ILE A 189 -14.28 -9.79 1.97
C ILE A 189 -15.20 -10.92 2.42
N SER A 190 -15.64 -10.90 3.68
CA SER A 190 -16.56 -11.90 4.21
C SER A 190 -17.92 -11.84 3.52
N ASP A 191 -18.39 -10.64 3.17
CA ASP A 191 -19.67 -10.44 2.45
C ASP A 191 -19.59 -10.89 0.99
N MET A 192 -18.42 -10.78 0.33
CA MET A 192 -18.19 -11.32 -1.01
C MET A 192 -18.37 -12.86 -1.10
N LEU A 193 -18.27 -13.55 0.01
CA LEU A 193 -18.33 -15.01 0.08
C LEU A 193 -19.74 -15.56 0.35
N LYS A 194 -20.72 -14.70 0.58
CA LYS A 194 -22.13 -15.06 0.82
C LYS A 194 -22.91 -15.17 -0.48
#